data_ba1eb9b177deb587c953f55cf295a355
#
_entry.id   ba1eb9b177deb587c953f55cf295a355
#
_cell.length_a   1.000
_cell.length_b   1.000
_cell.length_c   1.000
_cell.angle_alpha   90.00
_cell.angle_beta   90.00
_cell.angle_gamma   90.00
#
_symmetry.space_group_name_H-M   'P 1'
#
loop_
_entity.id
_entity.type
_entity.pdbx_description
1 polymer ?
#
loop_
_entity_poly.entity_id
_entity_poly.type
_entity_poly.pdbx_seq_one_letter_code
_entity_poly.pdbx_strand_id
1 'polypeptide(L)'
;MATEDERWIEFSKELGANLARLREAAGWSQEKLAHRAGISTFTYRKLENGESNPGTPANPRLKTLVMLATALDAPLGEILPPEVPAARR
;
A
#
# COMPACT_ATOMS: atom_id res chain seq x y z
N MET A 1 -17.40 -9.76 -15.74
CA MET A 1 -17.32 -8.51 -14.97
C MET A 1 -16.70 -8.82 -13.61
N ALA A 2 -15.79 -7.98 -13.14
CA ALA A 2 -15.12 -8.21 -11.87
C ALA A 2 -16.06 -7.95 -10.69
N THR A 3 -15.95 -8.78 -9.66
CA THR A 3 -16.68 -8.57 -8.41
C THR A 3 -16.03 -7.46 -7.61
N GLU A 4 -16.71 -6.98 -6.56
CA GLU A 4 -16.14 -6.01 -5.62
C GLU A 4 -14.88 -6.55 -4.99
N ASP A 5 -14.87 -7.83 -4.59
CA ASP A 5 -13.71 -8.46 -3.97
C ASP A 5 -12.54 -8.51 -4.94
N GLU A 6 -12.79 -8.84 -6.21
CA GLU A 6 -11.73 -8.88 -7.21
C GLU A 6 -11.16 -7.49 -7.46
N ARG A 7 -11.99 -6.46 -7.47
CA ARG A 7 -11.54 -5.08 -7.63
C ARG A 7 -10.71 -4.63 -6.44
N TRP A 8 -11.09 -5.04 -5.23
CA TRP A 8 -10.34 -4.70 -4.04
C TRP A 8 -8.97 -5.40 -4.03
N ILE A 9 -8.92 -6.65 -4.46
CA ILE A 9 -7.64 -7.38 -4.59
C ILE A 9 -6.72 -6.64 -5.55
N GLU A 10 -7.25 -6.23 -6.69
CA GLU A 10 -6.48 -5.50 -7.70
C GLU A 10 -5.99 -4.15 -7.16
N PHE A 11 -6.89 -3.41 -6.52
CA PHE A 11 -6.57 -2.13 -5.90
C PHE A 11 -5.45 -2.28 -4.87
N SER A 12 -5.53 -3.30 -4.03
CA SER A 12 -4.52 -3.57 -3.00
C SER A 12 -3.16 -3.89 -3.61
N LYS A 13 -3.14 -4.63 -4.71
CA LYS A 13 -1.88 -4.95 -5.41
C LYS A 13 -1.27 -3.71 -6.04
N GLU A 14 -2.09 -2.85 -6.62
CA GLU A 14 -1.59 -1.60 -7.20
C GLU A 14 -1.06 -0.67 -6.12
N LEU A 15 -1.72 -0.62 -4.97
CA LEU A 15 -1.24 0.13 -3.82
C LEU A 15 0.15 -0.34 -3.41
N GLY A 16 0.32 -1.64 -3.30
CA GLY A 16 1.62 -2.23 -2.95
C GLY A 16 2.68 -1.91 -3.99
N ALA A 17 2.33 -1.98 -5.27
CA ALA A 17 3.26 -1.65 -6.35
C ALA A 17 3.67 -0.18 -6.31
N ASN A 18 2.74 0.72 -6.00
CA ASN A 18 3.05 2.14 -5.85
C ASN A 18 4.02 2.38 -4.70
N LEU A 19 3.80 1.70 -3.58
CA LEU A 19 4.73 1.80 -2.44
C LEU A 19 6.13 1.33 -2.82
N ALA A 20 6.22 0.19 -3.50
CA ALA A 20 7.52 -0.35 -3.92
C ALA A 20 8.22 0.61 -4.86
N ARG A 21 7.49 1.18 -5.82
CA ARG A 21 8.05 2.11 -6.78
C ARG A 21 8.59 3.37 -6.09
N LEU A 22 7.81 3.94 -5.18
CA LEU A 22 8.22 5.14 -4.46
C LEU A 22 9.42 4.84 -3.56
N ARG A 23 9.41 3.69 -2.90
CA ARG A 23 10.52 3.28 -2.04
C ARG A 23 11.80 3.10 -2.86
N GLU A 24 11.71 2.41 -3.99
CA GLU A 24 12.87 2.15 -4.84
C GLU A 24 13.41 3.45 -5.44
N ALA A 25 12.53 4.35 -5.81
CA ALA A 25 12.93 5.66 -6.32
C ALA A 25 13.69 6.47 -5.25
N ALA A 26 13.35 6.27 -3.99
CA ALA A 26 14.07 6.89 -2.88
C ALA A 26 15.38 6.19 -2.54
N GLY A 27 15.65 5.03 -3.14
CA GLY A 27 16.84 4.25 -2.87
C GLY A 27 16.82 3.52 -1.54
N TRP A 28 15.63 3.20 -1.03
CA TRP A 28 15.47 2.63 0.31
C TRP A 28 15.12 1.16 0.27
N SER A 29 15.61 0.42 1.30
CA SER A 29 15.16 -0.95 1.55
C SER A 29 13.77 -0.94 2.17
N GLN A 30 13.12 -2.09 2.15
CA GLN A 30 11.84 -2.26 2.83
C GLN A 30 11.97 -1.98 4.33
N GLU A 31 13.07 -2.43 4.91
CA GLU A 31 13.34 -2.21 6.34
C GLU A 31 13.47 -0.73 6.66
N LYS A 32 14.15 0.01 5.81
CA LYS A 32 14.34 1.43 6.05
C LYS A 32 13.03 2.18 6.02
N LEU A 33 12.19 1.92 5.02
CA LEU A 33 10.90 2.61 4.94
C LEU A 33 10.00 2.23 6.10
N ALA A 34 9.93 0.94 6.43
CA ALA A 34 9.13 0.48 7.56
C ALA A 34 9.56 1.17 8.85
N HIS A 35 10.88 1.23 9.09
CA HIS A 35 11.41 1.89 10.28
C HIS A 35 11.03 3.36 10.31
N ARG A 36 11.21 4.06 9.19
CA ARG A 36 10.88 5.48 9.08
C ARG A 36 9.39 5.75 9.30
N ALA A 37 8.55 4.84 8.85
CA ALA A 37 7.11 4.98 9.01
C ALA A 37 6.59 4.48 10.37
N GLY A 38 7.46 3.87 11.18
CA GLY A 38 7.07 3.39 12.50
C GLY A 38 6.25 2.10 12.48
N ILE A 39 6.42 1.28 11.44
CA ILE A 39 5.75 -0.01 11.35
C ILE A 39 6.78 -1.13 11.22
N SER A 40 6.34 -2.37 11.47
CA SER A 40 7.25 -3.50 11.36
C SER A 40 7.55 -3.79 9.89
N THR A 41 8.75 -4.31 9.62
CA THR A 41 9.13 -4.72 8.28
C THR A 41 8.20 -5.80 7.75
N PHE A 42 7.78 -6.70 8.62
CA PHE A 42 6.84 -7.76 8.27
C PHE A 42 5.53 -7.19 7.74
N THR A 43 4.96 -6.22 8.47
CA THR A 43 3.72 -5.55 8.05
C THR A 43 3.93 -4.82 6.73
N TYR A 44 5.05 -4.13 6.58
CA TYR A 44 5.32 -3.37 5.36
C TYR A 44 5.45 -4.30 4.15
N ARG A 45 6.16 -5.43 4.30
CA ARG A 45 6.30 -6.39 3.20
C ARG A 45 4.96 -6.91 2.71
N LYS A 46 4.06 -7.17 3.64
CA LYS A 46 2.71 -7.60 3.26
C LYS A 46 1.99 -6.53 2.46
N LEU A 47 2.17 -5.26 2.83
CA LEU A 47 1.56 -4.17 2.07
C LEU A 47 2.09 -4.10 0.65
N GLU A 48 3.39 -4.27 0.44
CA GLU A 48 3.94 -4.27 -0.93
C GLU A 48 3.41 -5.43 -1.75
N ASN A 49 3.10 -6.55 -1.10
CA ASN A 49 2.50 -7.70 -1.77
C ASN A 49 1.00 -7.54 -1.99
N GLY A 50 0.41 -6.49 -1.46
CA GLY A 50 -1.02 -6.26 -1.58
C GLY A 50 -1.85 -7.13 -0.68
N GLU A 51 -1.25 -7.66 0.40
CA GLU A 51 -1.91 -8.61 1.29
C GLU A 51 -1.79 -8.21 2.75
N SER A 52 -2.79 -8.57 3.53
CA SER A 52 -2.71 -8.50 4.99
C SER A 52 -2.31 -9.85 5.56
N ASN A 53 -2.83 -10.93 4.96
CA ASN A 53 -2.44 -12.32 5.21
C ASN A 53 -2.47 -13.02 3.86
N PRO A 54 -1.81 -14.20 3.72
CA PRO A 54 -1.87 -14.92 2.45
C PRO A 54 -3.31 -15.12 2.00
N GLY A 55 -3.60 -14.68 0.78
CA GLY A 55 -4.93 -14.78 0.19
C GLY A 55 -5.92 -13.71 0.62
N THR A 56 -5.56 -12.82 1.53
CA THR A 56 -6.43 -11.73 1.98
C THR A 56 -5.84 -10.40 1.51
N PRO A 57 -6.60 -9.60 0.72
CA PRO A 57 -6.09 -8.33 0.23
C PRO A 57 -5.78 -7.37 1.37
N ALA A 58 -4.82 -6.50 1.14
CA ALA A 58 -4.41 -5.52 2.13
C ALA A 58 -5.55 -4.54 2.40
N ASN A 59 -5.65 -4.14 3.66
CA ASN A 59 -6.59 -3.11 4.08
C ASN A 59 -5.92 -2.32 5.20
N PRO A 60 -4.90 -1.53 4.86
CA PRO A 60 -4.16 -0.79 5.88
C PRO A 60 -5.00 0.32 6.47
N ARG A 61 -4.68 0.65 7.72
CA ARG A 61 -5.30 1.79 8.37
C ARG A 61 -4.85 3.07 7.67
N LEU A 62 -5.73 4.05 7.64
CA LEU A 62 -5.41 5.35 7.07
C LEU A 62 -4.16 5.94 7.70
N LYS A 63 -4.01 5.83 9.01
CA LYS A 63 -2.84 6.35 9.70
C LYS A 63 -1.55 5.73 9.17
N THR A 64 -1.56 4.43 8.91
CA THR A 64 -0.40 3.73 8.34
C THR A 64 -0.02 4.33 6.99
N LEU A 65 -1.02 4.57 6.14
CA LEU A 65 -0.77 5.15 4.82
C LEU A 65 -0.21 6.57 4.92
N VAL A 66 -0.75 7.36 5.83
CA VAL A 66 -0.26 8.73 6.05
C VAL A 66 1.17 8.72 6.53
N MET A 67 1.53 7.80 7.44
CA MET A 67 2.89 7.71 7.93
C MET A 67 3.87 7.26 6.85
N LEU A 68 3.45 6.36 5.96
CA LEU A 68 4.26 5.96 4.83
C LEU A 68 4.48 7.13 3.85
N ALA A 69 3.41 7.87 3.56
CA ALA A 69 3.51 9.04 2.70
C ALA A 69 4.46 10.08 3.29
N THR A 70 4.35 10.32 4.58
CA THR A 70 5.23 11.26 5.28
C THR A 70 6.68 10.81 5.21
N ALA A 71 6.93 9.53 5.46
CA ALA A 71 8.29 8.98 5.41
C ALA A 71 8.89 9.10 4.01
N LEU A 72 8.08 8.91 2.99
CA LEU A 72 8.51 9.01 1.59
C LEU A 72 8.54 10.44 1.07
N ASP A 73 8.06 11.39 1.85
CA ASP A 73 7.90 12.77 1.42
C ASP A 73 7.10 12.84 0.11
N ALA A 74 6.02 12.08 0.05
CA ALA A 74 5.17 11.98 -1.12
C ALA A 74 3.72 12.27 -0.73
N PRO A 75 2.93 12.86 -1.63
CA PRO A 75 1.51 13.02 -1.38
C PRO A 75 0.83 11.66 -1.25
N LEU A 76 -0.16 11.56 -0.38
CA LEU A 76 -0.91 10.32 -0.21
C LEU A 76 -1.48 9.82 -1.55
N GLY A 77 -1.87 10.75 -2.42
CA GLY A 77 -2.40 10.40 -3.73
C GLY A 77 -1.44 9.66 -4.64
N GLU A 78 -0.14 9.70 -4.35
CA GLU A 78 0.82 8.92 -5.13
C GLU A 78 0.89 7.46 -4.68
N ILE A 79 0.45 7.19 -3.44
CA ILE A 79 0.38 5.82 -2.93
C ILE A 79 -0.92 5.17 -3.38
N LEU A 80 -2.02 5.92 -3.33
CA LEU A 80 -3.33 5.38 -3.69
C LEU A 80 -3.45 5.24 -5.21
N PRO A 81 -3.95 4.09 -5.71
CA PRO A 81 -4.24 3.98 -7.14
C PRO A 81 -5.30 5.00 -7.56
N PRO A 82 -5.24 5.47 -8.81
CA PRO A 82 -6.15 6.53 -9.26
C PRO A 82 -7.61 6.08 -9.38
N GLU A 83 -7.84 4.80 -9.61
CA GLU A 83 -9.19 4.27 -9.72
C GLU A 83 -9.50 3.45 -8.47
N VAL A 84 -10.44 3.94 -7.68
CA VAL A 84 -10.86 3.23 -6.49
C VAL A 84 -12.00 2.26 -6.83
N PRO A 85 -12.14 1.16 -6.08
CA PRO A 85 -13.27 0.27 -6.28
C PRO A 85 -14.58 1.04 -6.12
N ALA A 86 -15.50 0.85 -7.04
CA ALA A 86 -16.75 1.59 -7.01
C ALA A 86 -17.58 1.18 -5.79
N ALA A 87 -18.05 2.18 -5.05
CA ALA A 87 -18.96 1.94 -3.94
C ALA A 87 -20.34 1.62 -4.50
N ARG A 88 -21.02 0.71 -3.83
CA ARG A 88 -22.41 0.40 -4.20
C ARG A 88 -23.32 1.47 -3.66
N ARG A 89 -24.32 1.77 -4.41
CA ARG A 89 -25.31 2.78 -4.04
C ARG A 89 -26.64 2.15 -3.76
#